data_6467b45626c9a6ea2b7ca95b63aa09de
#
_entry.id   6467b45626c9a6ea2b7ca95b63aa09de
#
_cell.length_a   1.000
_cell.length_b   1.000
_cell.length_c   1.000
_cell.angle_alpha   90.00
_cell.angle_beta   90.00
_cell.angle_gamma   90.00
#
_symmetry.space_group_name_H-M   'P 1'
#
loop_
_entity.id
_entity.type
_entity.pdbx_description
1 polymer ?
#
loop_
_entity_poly.entity_id
_entity_poly.type
_entity_poly.pdbx_seq_one_letter_code
_entity_poly.pdbx_strand_id
1 'polypeptide(L)'
;MWPLMAKLAAEARNSPDSWSMRGVRTIIMYPMNALVSDQVSRLRRLIGDSDHRFVNIFRDTCGCNSRRPQFGMYTGRTPYAGKEPRRGEDRSLADTYSHMVHPETEEDQAFLNRLIQDGKLPAKENFDEFLEKLYKGKHIPNDEDAELVTRFEMQQFCPDILITNYSMLEYMLLRPREHKIWAD
;
A
#
# COMPACT_ATOMS: atom_id res chain seq x y z
N MET A 1 9.47 11.18 -8.32
CA MET A 1 8.15 11.08 -7.65
C MET A 1 7.19 12.22 -8.00
N TRP A 2 7.57 13.50 -7.89
CA TRP A 2 6.67 14.63 -8.18
C TRP A 2 5.99 14.60 -9.56
N PRO A 3 6.70 14.29 -10.68
CA PRO A 3 6.03 14.19 -11.98
C PRO A 3 4.95 13.09 -12.02
N LEU A 4 5.16 11.99 -11.30
CA LEU A 4 4.17 10.93 -11.17
C LEU A 4 2.92 11.44 -10.42
N MET A 5 3.10 12.09 -9.27
CA MET A 5 1.98 12.64 -8.51
C MET A 5 1.20 13.68 -9.32
N ALA A 6 1.89 14.54 -10.06
CA ALA A 6 1.25 15.52 -10.95
C ALA A 6 0.42 14.84 -12.05
N LYS A 7 0.90 13.71 -12.61
CA LYS A 7 0.15 12.94 -13.60
C LYS A 7 -1.12 12.33 -13.02
N LEU A 8 -1.01 11.71 -11.82
CA LEU A 8 -2.19 11.15 -11.14
C LEU A 8 -3.22 12.23 -10.78
N ALA A 9 -2.75 13.40 -10.30
CA ALA A 9 -3.61 14.53 -10.01
C ALA A 9 -4.29 15.08 -11.27
N ALA A 10 -3.58 15.15 -12.39
CA ALA A 10 -4.13 15.57 -13.67
C ALA A 10 -5.22 14.60 -14.17
N GLU A 11 -5.03 13.29 -14.03
CA GLU A 11 -6.04 12.28 -14.35
C GLU A 11 -7.27 12.43 -13.45
N ALA A 12 -7.06 12.50 -12.13
CA ALA A 12 -8.15 12.66 -11.16
C ALA A 12 -9.01 13.91 -11.43
N ARG A 13 -8.37 15.00 -11.87
CA ARG A 13 -9.04 16.26 -12.19
C ARG A 13 -9.76 16.24 -13.53
N ASN A 14 -9.11 15.71 -14.57
CA ASN A 14 -9.58 15.83 -15.95
C ASN A 14 -10.48 14.65 -16.37
N SER A 15 -10.41 13.53 -15.65
CA SER A 15 -11.14 12.30 -15.96
C SER A 15 -11.60 11.61 -14.66
N PRO A 16 -12.50 12.24 -13.87
CA PRO A 16 -12.89 11.73 -12.55
C PRO A 16 -13.55 10.35 -12.63
N ASP A 17 -14.26 10.04 -13.70
CA ASP A 17 -14.84 8.70 -13.91
C ASP A 17 -13.75 7.62 -14.05
N SER A 18 -12.70 7.90 -14.83
CA SER A 18 -11.53 7.03 -14.95
C SER A 18 -10.81 6.89 -13.62
N TRP A 19 -10.71 8.00 -12.87
CA TRP A 19 -10.07 7.98 -11.55
C TRP A 19 -10.86 7.19 -10.51
N SER A 20 -12.17 7.17 -10.58
CA SER A 20 -13.04 6.40 -9.68
C SER A 20 -12.85 4.89 -9.84
N MET A 21 -12.57 4.44 -11.06
CA MET A 21 -12.22 3.04 -11.34
C MET A 21 -10.83 2.73 -10.79
N ARG A 22 -10.67 1.54 -10.22
CA ARG A 22 -9.37 1.12 -9.70
C ARG A 22 -8.58 0.38 -10.77
N GLY A 23 -7.27 0.62 -10.80
CA GLY A 23 -6.38 0.00 -11.78
C GLY A 23 -4.96 0.52 -11.65
N VAL A 24 -3.99 -0.24 -12.12
CA VAL A 24 -2.58 0.14 -12.09
C VAL A 24 -2.29 1.22 -13.15
N ARG A 25 -1.96 2.41 -12.69
CA ARG A 25 -1.62 3.58 -13.53
C ARG A 25 -0.13 3.75 -13.75
N THR A 26 0.64 3.22 -12.81
CA THR A 26 2.10 3.33 -12.87
C THR A 26 2.75 2.09 -12.29
N ILE A 27 3.74 1.58 -13.00
CA ILE A 27 4.60 0.51 -12.52
C ILE A 27 6.00 1.09 -12.27
N ILE A 28 6.48 0.93 -11.04
CA ILE A 28 7.86 1.25 -10.66
C ILE A 28 8.61 -0.08 -10.56
N MET A 29 9.52 -0.31 -11.48
CA MET A 29 10.23 -1.58 -11.59
C MET A 29 11.71 -1.44 -11.22
N TYR A 30 12.16 -2.31 -10.33
CA TYR A 30 13.55 -2.40 -9.91
C TYR A 30 14.12 -3.80 -10.11
N PRO A 31 15.41 -3.92 -10.45
CA PRO A 31 16.05 -5.22 -10.63
C PRO A 31 16.22 -5.98 -9.30
N MET A 32 16.26 -5.28 -8.17
CA MET A 32 16.56 -5.86 -6.85
C MET A 32 15.52 -5.46 -5.79
N ASN A 33 15.18 -6.41 -4.92
CA ASN A 33 14.23 -6.17 -3.82
C ASN A 33 14.69 -5.11 -2.80
N ALA A 34 15.99 -4.89 -2.62
CA ALA A 34 16.51 -3.87 -1.72
C ALA A 34 16.09 -2.46 -2.15
N LEU A 35 16.18 -2.18 -3.44
CA LEU A 35 15.74 -0.88 -4.02
C LEU A 35 14.22 -0.71 -3.93
N VAL A 36 13.46 -1.80 -4.03
CA VAL A 36 12.01 -1.78 -3.84
C VAL A 36 11.65 -1.30 -2.44
N SER A 37 12.31 -1.83 -1.40
CA SER A 37 12.05 -1.45 -0.02
C SER A 37 12.35 0.03 0.27
N ASP A 38 13.42 0.58 -0.32
CA ASP A 38 13.73 2.01 -0.20
C ASP A 38 12.63 2.88 -0.83
N GLN A 39 12.14 2.49 -2.01
CA GLN A 39 11.06 3.22 -2.67
C GLN A 39 9.73 3.15 -1.91
N VAL A 40 9.42 2.02 -1.30
CA VAL A 40 8.26 1.89 -0.40
C VAL A 40 8.37 2.87 0.75
N SER A 41 9.53 2.92 1.43
CA SER A 41 9.77 3.87 2.53
C SER A 41 9.64 5.34 2.08
N ARG A 42 10.07 5.66 0.86
CA ARG A 42 9.90 7.02 0.28
C ARG A 42 8.43 7.34 -0.01
N LEU A 43 7.66 6.38 -0.53
CA LEU A 43 6.23 6.57 -0.79
C LEU A 43 5.44 6.70 0.51
N ARG A 44 5.77 5.92 1.53
CA ARG A 44 5.16 6.04 2.87
C ARG A 44 5.32 7.45 3.43
N ARG A 45 6.54 8.03 3.33
CA ARG A 45 6.79 9.40 3.79
C ARG A 45 6.16 10.47 2.91
N LEU A 46 5.94 10.20 1.63
CA LEU A 46 5.41 11.18 0.69
C LEU A 46 3.88 11.23 0.67
N ILE A 47 3.23 10.07 0.58
CA ILE A 47 1.78 9.98 0.38
C ILE A 47 1.04 9.32 1.55
N GLY A 48 1.78 8.73 2.48
CA GLY A 48 1.25 8.09 3.68
C GLY A 48 1.47 8.92 4.95
N ASP A 49 1.66 10.23 4.80
CA ASP A 49 1.92 11.13 5.91
C ASP A 49 0.73 11.19 6.89
N SER A 50 1.03 11.06 8.18
CA SER A 50 0.04 11.10 9.27
C SER A 50 -0.71 12.43 9.38
N ASP A 51 -0.12 13.51 8.86
CA ASP A 51 -0.69 14.85 8.89
C ASP A 51 -1.67 15.10 7.73
N HIS A 52 -1.91 14.12 6.88
CA HIS A 52 -2.78 14.18 5.70
C HIS A 52 -2.46 15.33 4.72
N ARG A 53 -1.27 15.93 4.78
CA ARG A 53 -0.90 17.08 3.94
C ARG A 53 -0.98 16.74 2.47
N PHE A 54 -0.41 15.59 2.08
CA PHE A 54 -0.43 15.16 0.69
C PHE A 54 -1.86 14.94 0.19
N VAL A 55 -2.68 14.21 0.93
CA VAL A 55 -4.04 13.89 0.50
C VAL A 55 -4.91 15.13 0.43
N ASN A 56 -4.72 16.08 1.35
CA ASN A 56 -5.45 17.36 1.32
C ASN A 56 -5.06 18.19 0.08
N ILE A 57 -3.76 18.35 -0.20
CA ILE A 57 -3.28 19.04 -1.41
C ILE A 57 -3.77 18.33 -2.67
N PHE A 58 -3.76 17.01 -2.69
CA PHE A 58 -4.26 16.22 -3.81
C PHE A 58 -5.74 16.47 -4.06
N ARG A 59 -6.58 16.39 -3.01
CA ARG A 59 -8.01 16.63 -3.06
C ARG A 59 -8.35 18.07 -3.46
N ASP A 60 -7.65 19.05 -2.91
CA ASP A 60 -7.81 20.46 -3.29
C ASP A 60 -7.48 20.70 -4.77
N THR A 61 -6.46 20.01 -5.28
CA THR A 61 -6.05 20.14 -6.70
C THR A 61 -7.02 19.46 -7.66
N CYS A 62 -7.60 18.32 -7.27
CA CYS A 62 -8.43 17.47 -8.14
C CYS A 62 -9.93 17.69 -7.98
N GLY A 63 -10.35 18.30 -6.86
CA GLY A 63 -11.74 18.40 -6.42
C GLY A 63 -11.99 17.57 -5.16
N CYS A 64 -12.88 18.07 -4.30
CA CYS A 64 -13.02 17.64 -2.90
C CYS A 64 -13.35 16.15 -2.66
N ASN A 65 -13.85 15.42 -3.66
CA ASN A 65 -14.31 14.04 -3.52
C ASN A 65 -13.37 13.01 -4.18
N SER A 66 -12.19 13.42 -4.61
CA SER A 66 -11.24 12.49 -5.22
C SER A 66 -10.69 11.52 -4.17
N ARG A 67 -10.75 10.21 -4.48
CA ARG A 67 -10.06 9.22 -3.66
C ARG A 67 -8.57 9.48 -3.68
N ARG A 68 -7.88 9.11 -2.59
CA ARG A 68 -6.42 9.25 -2.56
C ARG A 68 -5.74 8.23 -3.48
N PRO A 69 -4.54 8.54 -4.02
CA PRO A 69 -3.72 7.54 -4.69
C PRO A 69 -3.25 6.48 -3.70
N GLN A 70 -3.30 5.22 -4.13
CA GLN A 70 -2.83 4.09 -3.35
C GLN A 70 -1.62 3.44 -4.04
N PHE A 71 -0.66 2.98 -3.26
CA PHE A 71 0.45 2.20 -3.77
C PHE A 71 0.51 0.82 -3.12
N GLY A 72 1.17 -0.11 -3.81
CA GLY A 72 1.43 -1.43 -3.27
C GLY A 72 2.76 -1.99 -3.78
N MET A 73 3.42 -2.76 -2.92
CA MET A 73 4.62 -3.51 -3.29
C MET A 73 4.24 -4.95 -3.58
N TYR A 74 4.49 -5.41 -4.81
CA TYR A 74 4.25 -6.79 -5.20
C TYR A 74 5.55 -7.48 -5.60
N THR A 75 6.11 -8.26 -4.68
CA THR A 75 7.36 -9.01 -4.86
C THR A 75 7.21 -10.41 -4.28
N GLY A 76 8.25 -11.24 -4.38
CA GLY A 76 8.26 -12.55 -3.72
C GLY A 76 8.13 -12.47 -2.19
N ARG A 77 8.42 -11.30 -1.60
CA ARG A 77 8.32 -11.05 -0.15
C ARG A 77 6.99 -10.47 0.29
N THR A 78 6.13 -10.06 -0.64
CA THR A 78 4.81 -9.53 -0.29
C THR A 78 3.96 -10.62 0.34
N PRO A 79 3.47 -10.42 1.57
CA PRO A 79 2.75 -11.44 2.31
C PRO A 79 1.36 -11.67 1.70
N TYR A 80 0.88 -12.90 1.82
CA TYR A 80 -0.53 -13.16 1.63
C TYR A 80 -1.35 -12.70 2.83
N ALA A 81 -0.83 -12.88 4.02
CA ALA A 81 -1.45 -12.65 5.33
C ALA A 81 -2.91 -13.11 5.42
N GLY A 82 -3.25 -13.78 6.51
CA GLY A 82 -4.58 -14.36 6.68
C GLY A 82 -4.72 -15.76 6.07
N LYS A 83 -5.94 -16.15 5.72
CA LYS A 83 -6.24 -17.53 5.32
C LYS A 83 -6.06 -17.73 3.82
N GLU A 84 -4.96 -18.35 3.43
CA GLU A 84 -4.82 -18.86 2.07
C GLU A 84 -5.42 -20.28 1.98
N PRO A 85 -6.28 -20.60 0.98
CA PRO A 85 -6.95 -21.90 0.87
C PRO A 85 -6.03 -23.12 0.87
N ARG A 86 -4.75 -22.95 0.53
CA ARG A 86 -3.76 -24.03 0.43
C ARG A 86 -2.68 -24.03 1.50
N ARG A 87 -2.51 -22.94 2.28
CA ARG A 87 -1.39 -22.76 3.23
C ARG A 87 -1.81 -22.58 4.68
N GLY A 88 -3.11 -22.48 4.97
CA GLY A 88 -3.58 -22.16 6.32
C GLY A 88 -3.52 -20.66 6.64
N GLU A 89 -3.68 -20.34 7.92
CA GLU A 89 -3.60 -18.95 8.40
C GLU A 89 -2.15 -18.52 8.59
N ASP A 90 -1.77 -17.40 7.95
CA ASP A 90 -0.50 -16.74 8.20
C ASP A 90 -0.73 -15.52 9.11
N ARG A 91 -0.37 -15.64 10.37
CA ARG A 91 -0.46 -14.57 11.38
C ARG A 91 0.86 -13.84 11.61
N SER A 92 1.94 -14.29 10.99
CA SER A 92 3.28 -13.76 11.24
C SER A 92 3.40 -12.26 11.02
N LEU A 93 2.66 -11.72 10.06
CA LEU A 93 2.64 -10.29 9.78
C LEU A 93 1.94 -9.50 10.91
N ALA A 94 0.79 -9.99 11.37
CA ALA A 94 0.04 -9.37 12.45
C ALA A 94 0.84 -9.40 13.76
N ASP A 95 1.46 -10.54 14.08
CA ASP A 95 2.29 -10.70 15.28
C ASP A 95 3.50 -9.75 15.23
N THR A 96 4.16 -9.64 14.06
CA THR A 96 5.30 -8.74 13.89
C THR A 96 4.91 -7.28 14.15
N TYR A 97 3.78 -6.84 13.62
CA TYR A 97 3.36 -5.45 13.79
C TYR A 97 2.77 -5.15 15.17
N SER A 98 2.06 -6.10 15.80
CA SER A 98 1.49 -5.87 17.13
C SER A 98 2.54 -5.54 18.18
N HIS A 99 3.70 -6.20 18.12
CA HIS A 99 4.84 -5.89 19.01
C HIS A 99 5.46 -4.51 18.76
N MET A 100 5.29 -3.97 17.54
CA MET A 100 5.87 -2.67 17.18
C MET A 100 4.96 -1.49 17.53
N VAL A 101 3.65 -1.70 17.58
CA VAL A 101 2.65 -0.61 17.63
C VAL A 101 2.12 -0.36 19.05
N HIS A 102 2.32 -1.29 19.97
CA HIS A 102 1.93 -1.13 21.37
C HIS A 102 3.17 -0.93 22.26
N PRO A 103 3.75 0.29 22.28
CA PRO A 103 4.93 0.58 23.09
C PRO A 103 4.55 0.53 24.57
N GLU A 104 5.33 -0.22 25.35
CA GLU A 104 5.16 -0.33 26.80
C GLU A 104 6.04 0.67 27.56
N THR A 105 7.10 1.15 26.92
CA THR A 105 8.08 2.07 27.51
C THR A 105 8.26 3.34 26.67
N GLU A 106 8.89 4.37 27.27
CA GLU A 106 9.26 5.59 26.54
C GLU A 106 10.29 5.30 25.42
N GLU A 107 11.16 4.31 25.63
CA GLU A 107 12.13 3.89 24.62
C GLU A 107 11.44 3.23 23.42
N ASP A 108 10.44 2.39 23.68
CA ASP A 108 9.61 1.78 22.63
C ASP A 108 8.85 2.83 21.84
N GLN A 109 8.30 3.85 22.54
CA GLN A 109 7.61 4.96 21.86
C GLN A 109 8.57 5.78 21.00
N ALA A 110 9.78 6.04 21.47
CA ALA A 110 10.81 6.73 20.68
C ALA A 110 11.24 5.90 19.46
N PHE A 111 11.33 4.59 19.62
CA PHE A 111 11.63 3.66 18.53
C PHE A 111 10.50 3.64 17.50
N LEU A 112 9.26 3.53 17.93
CA LEU A 112 8.08 3.58 17.06
C LEU A 112 8.04 4.88 16.24
N ASN A 113 8.24 6.03 16.89
CA ASN A 113 8.29 7.32 16.21
C ASN A 113 9.39 7.38 15.13
N ARG A 114 10.54 6.78 15.41
CA ARG A 114 11.64 6.66 14.42
C ARG A 114 11.22 5.78 13.23
N LEU A 115 10.56 4.64 13.48
CA LEU A 115 10.06 3.77 12.41
C LEU A 115 9.05 4.49 11.51
N ILE A 116 8.17 5.31 12.09
CA ILE A 116 7.21 6.13 11.35
C ILE A 116 7.96 7.16 10.48
N GLN A 117 8.89 7.91 11.07
CA GLN A 117 9.69 8.93 10.36
C GLN A 117 10.51 8.33 9.22
N ASP A 118 11.04 7.13 9.41
CA ASP A 118 11.82 6.41 8.40
C ASP A 118 10.95 5.72 7.34
N GLY A 119 9.63 5.77 7.46
CA GLY A 119 8.69 5.10 6.55
C GLY A 119 8.81 3.58 6.61
N LYS A 120 9.08 3.02 7.78
CA LYS A 120 9.21 1.57 7.97
C LYS A 120 7.88 0.89 8.29
N LEU A 121 6.92 1.64 8.84
CA LEU A 121 5.58 1.12 9.07
C LEU A 121 4.68 1.31 7.85
N PRO A 122 3.73 0.40 7.62
CA PRO A 122 2.73 0.55 6.57
C PRO A 122 1.91 1.83 6.72
N ALA A 123 1.65 2.47 5.59
CA ALA A 123 0.87 3.70 5.54
C ALA A 123 -0.64 3.38 5.53
N LYS A 124 -1.16 3.00 6.68
CA LYS A 124 -2.57 2.71 6.95
C LYS A 124 -3.22 3.88 7.66
N GLU A 125 -4.47 4.18 7.33
CA GLU A 125 -5.26 5.22 8.00
C GLU A 125 -5.52 4.87 9.45
N ASN A 126 -5.95 3.63 9.70
CA ASN A 126 -6.14 3.09 11.04
C ASN A 126 -5.35 1.78 11.17
N PHE A 127 -4.20 1.86 11.82
CA PHE A 127 -3.28 0.73 11.93
C PHE A 127 -3.82 -0.36 12.86
N ASP A 128 -4.51 0.00 13.94
CA ASP A 128 -5.11 -0.97 14.88
C ASP A 128 -6.23 -1.77 14.21
N GLU A 129 -7.07 -1.10 13.45
CA GLU A 129 -8.11 -1.76 12.65
C GLU A 129 -7.51 -2.70 11.60
N PHE A 130 -6.42 -2.28 10.97
CA PHE A 130 -5.69 -3.13 10.02
C PHE A 130 -5.15 -4.40 10.70
N LEU A 131 -4.54 -4.27 11.90
CA LEU A 131 -4.09 -5.43 12.67
C LEU A 131 -5.23 -6.36 13.06
N GLU A 132 -6.33 -5.80 13.54
CA GLU A 132 -7.52 -6.59 13.91
C GLU A 132 -8.07 -7.38 12.72
N LYS A 133 -8.12 -6.75 11.53
CA LYS A 133 -8.52 -7.42 10.29
C LYS A 133 -7.55 -8.53 9.90
N LEU A 134 -6.24 -8.31 10.04
CA LEU A 134 -5.23 -9.33 9.79
C LEU A 134 -5.41 -10.55 10.70
N TYR A 135 -5.63 -10.33 12.01
CA TYR A 135 -5.88 -11.42 12.96
C TYR A 135 -7.14 -12.21 12.63
N LYS A 136 -8.17 -11.55 12.14
CA LYS A 136 -9.44 -12.19 11.74
C LYS A 136 -9.38 -12.83 10.33
N GLY A 137 -8.24 -12.74 9.65
CA GLY A 137 -8.09 -13.22 8.27
C GLY A 137 -8.97 -12.47 7.27
N LYS A 138 -9.37 -11.24 7.60
CA LYS A 138 -10.17 -10.38 6.74
C LYS A 138 -9.28 -9.34 6.09
N HIS A 139 -9.36 -9.23 4.78
CA HIS A 139 -8.56 -8.29 3.99
C HIS A 139 -9.52 -7.37 3.25
N ILE A 140 -10.12 -6.43 3.98
CA ILE A 140 -10.96 -5.39 3.38
C ILE A 140 -10.11 -4.13 3.34
N PRO A 141 -9.62 -3.73 2.14
CA PRO A 141 -8.88 -2.49 1.99
C PRO A 141 -9.76 -1.30 2.36
N ASN A 142 -9.14 -0.25 2.91
CA ASN A 142 -9.77 1.01 3.18
C ASN A 142 -9.41 2.01 2.06
N ASP A 143 -10.37 2.76 1.56
CA ASP A 143 -10.14 3.80 0.55
C ASP A 143 -9.22 4.92 1.03
N GLU A 144 -9.16 5.14 2.34
CA GLU A 144 -8.27 6.13 2.97
C GLU A 144 -6.86 5.59 3.26
N ASP A 145 -6.60 4.29 3.10
CA ASP A 145 -5.24 3.75 3.18
C ASP A 145 -4.38 4.30 2.03
N ALA A 146 -3.13 4.68 2.32
CA ALA A 146 -2.17 5.02 1.27
C ALA A 146 -1.48 3.79 0.70
N GLU A 147 -1.35 2.71 1.48
CA GLU A 147 -0.63 1.50 1.12
C GLU A 147 -1.49 0.25 1.19
N LEU A 148 -1.43 -0.56 0.14
CA LEU A 148 -1.93 -1.93 0.11
C LEU A 148 -0.75 -2.86 0.42
N VAL A 149 -0.79 -3.52 1.58
CA VAL A 149 0.36 -4.26 2.14
C VAL A 149 0.38 -5.71 1.70
N THR A 150 -0.81 -6.33 1.60
CA THR A 150 -0.94 -7.75 1.32
C THR A 150 -1.33 -8.00 -0.14
N ARG A 151 -1.03 -9.21 -0.63
CA ARG A 151 -1.48 -9.61 -1.97
C ARG A 151 -3.00 -9.64 -2.09
N PHE A 152 -3.70 -10.00 -1.00
CA PHE A 152 -5.16 -10.02 -0.99
C PHE A 152 -5.76 -8.62 -1.13
N GLU A 153 -5.19 -7.63 -0.43
CA GLU A 153 -5.62 -6.25 -0.60
C GLU A 153 -5.44 -5.77 -2.03
N MET A 154 -4.26 -6.03 -2.62
CA MET A 154 -3.98 -5.62 -4.00
C MET A 154 -4.81 -6.35 -5.06
N GLN A 155 -5.27 -7.56 -4.77
CA GLN A 155 -6.18 -8.30 -5.64
C GLN A 155 -7.64 -7.84 -5.54
N GLN A 156 -8.01 -7.18 -4.43
CA GLN A 156 -9.33 -6.59 -4.23
C GLN A 156 -9.36 -5.12 -4.70
N PHE A 157 -8.32 -4.37 -4.32
CA PHE A 157 -8.11 -3.00 -4.73
C PHE A 157 -6.84 -2.89 -5.53
N CYS A 158 -6.95 -2.66 -6.83
CA CYS A 158 -5.77 -2.44 -7.65
C CYS A 158 -5.04 -1.16 -7.20
N PRO A 159 -3.72 -1.22 -6.87
CA PRO A 159 -2.98 -0.02 -6.51
C PRO A 159 -2.78 0.88 -7.74
N ASP A 160 -2.86 2.19 -7.57
CA ASP A 160 -2.54 3.14 -8.65
C ASP A 160 -1.05 3.11 -9.00
N ILE A 161 -0.21 2.85 -7.99
CA ILE A 161 1.24 2.75 -8.13
C ILE A 161 1.67 1.36 -7.68
N LEU A 162 2.07 0.54 -8.62
CA LEU A 162 2.60 -0.80 -8.37
C LEU A 162 4.11 -0.76 -8.34
N ILE A 163 4.72 -1.19 -7.23
CA ILE A 163 6.17 -1.35 -7.12
C ILE A 163 6.50 -2.84 -7.19
N THR A 164 7.35 -3.22 -8.13
CA THR A 164 7.67 -4.62 -8.34
C THR A 164 9.09 -4.82 -8.87
N ASN A 165 9.48 -6.07 -9.08
CA ASN A 165 10.69 -6.40 -9.82
C ASN A 165 10.34 -7.15 -11.11
N TYR A 166 11.33 -7.26 -12.01
CA TYR A 166 11.15 -7.87 -13.33
C TYR A 166 10.55 -9.28 -13.25
N SER A 167 11.16 -10.16 -12.46
CA SER A 167 10.71 -11.55 -12.34
C SER A 167 9.29 -11.69 -11.80
N MET A 168 8.93 -10.81 -10.84
CA MET A 168 7.58 -10.82 -10.28
C MET A 168 6.56 -10.29 -11.27
N LEU A 169 6.90 -9.24 -12.03
CA LEU A 169 6.01 -8.73 -13.09
C LEU A 169 5.69 -9.82 -14.12
N GLU A 170 6.70 -10.59 -14.56
CA GLU A 170 6.50 -11.73 -15.45
C GLU A 170 5.55 -12.77 -14.82
N TYR A 171 5.75 -13.11 -13.54
CA TYR A 171 4.85 -14.03 -12.85
C TYR A 171 3.42 -13.51 -12.74
N MET A 172 3.24 -12.21 -12.50
CA MET A 172 1.92 -11.60 -12.39
C MET A 172 1.15 -11.65 -13.72
N LEU A 173 1.85 -11.46 -14.83
CA LEU A 173 1.26 -11.53 -16.16
C LEU A 173 0.88 -12.96 -16.57
N LEU A 174 1.58 -13.97 -16.07
CA LEU A 174 1.34 -15.36 -16.40
C LEU A 174 0.34 -16.08 -15.49
N ARG A 175 0.07 -15.54 -14.30
CA ARG A 175 -0.77 -16.22 -13.31
C ARG A 175 -2.21 -15.70 -13.33
N PRO A 176 -3.22 -16.57 -13.57
CA PRO A 176 -4.62 -16.14 -13.60
C PRO A 176 -5.10 -15.47 -12.31
N ARG A 177 -4.54 -15.83 -11.14
CA ARG A 177 -4.88 -15.20 -9.85
C ARG A 177 -4.52 -13.72 -9.80
N GLU A 178 -3.44 -13.35 -10.47
CA GLU A 178 -2.90 -12.00 -10.45
C GLU A 178 -3.57 -11.11 -11.50
N HIS A 179 -4.36 -11.67 -12.41
CA HIS A 179 -5.10 -10.90 -13.42
C HIS A 179 -6.03 -9.86 -12.79
N LYS A 180 -6.53 -10.11 -11.58
CA LYS A 180 -7.36 -9.15 -10.86
C LYS A 180 -6.65 -7.83 -10.53
N ILE A 181 -5.33 -7.81 -10.56
CA ILE A 181 -4.54 -6.58 -10.35
C ILE A 181 -4.54 -5.70 -11.62
N TRP A 182 -4.77 -6.32 -12.79
CA TRP A 182 -4.69 -5.64 -14.09
C TRP A 182 -6.05 -5.25 -14.67
N ALA A 183 -7.09 -5.99 -14.30
CA ALA A 183 -8.42 -5.85 -14.88
C ALA A 183 -9.42 -5.52 -13.78
N ASP A 184 -10.11 -4.42 -13.95
CA ASP A 184 -11.42 -4.19 -13.38
C ASP A 184 -12.49 -4.87 -14.23
#